data_e72b638029a823480c1a9678c6f998e7
#
_entry.id   e72b638029a823480c1a9678c6f998e7
#
_cell.length_a   1.000
_cell.length_b   1.000
_cell.length_c   1.000
_cell.angle_alpha   90.00
_cell.angle_beta   90.00
_cell.angle_gamma   90.00
#
_symmetry.space_group_name_H-M   'P 1'
#
loop_
_entity.id
_entity.type
_entity.pdbx_description
1 polymer ?
#
loop_
_entity_poly.entity_id
_entity_poly.type
_entity_poly.pdbx_seq_one_letter_code
_entity_poly.pdbx_strand_id
1 'polypeptide(L)'
;MTEQNDDQRGFSRRSTLAMPAAGLGIAALGAALSPIGVAEAATMGDEFIPPHATKLKALTAALAKAPRRRDFKSVPMILTSADQYDSEALHLLFAYSGGPKQVWDNTALDSPWLNLMRNSMNAQIWSWKHPDFIAISATHGTAHLALYDKYIWDKYLTKFTGGKVKSNTWVDVPAASKVSASDYNNPKGVFSPLDNSIVVLQKRGAVFCACHNEVWELTMGILKKGINPDKLSHPAMAAEFTNHLIPGAVLTPGVVGTIPQFQLAGYQYAK
;
A
#
# COMPACT_ATOMS: atom_id res chain seq x y z
N MET A 1 -45.84 21.55 24.59
CA MET A 1 -44.61 22.34 24.67
C MET A 1 -43.52 21.42 25.18
N THR A 2 -42.81 20.82 24.29
CA THR A 2 -41.57 20.05 24.53
C THR A 2 -40.74 20.18 23.28
N GLU A 3 -39.67 20.95 23.36
CA GLU A 3 -38.72 21.22 22.30
C GLU A 3 -37.94 19.94 21.96
N GLN A 4 -37.97 19.59 20.69
CA GLN A 4 -37.07 18.62 20.06
C GLN A 4 -35.73 19.30 19.78
N ASN A 5 -34.68 18.86 20.46
CA ASN A 5 -33.31 19.24 20.16
C ASN A 5 -32.78 18.31 19.07
N ASP A 6 -32.66 18.84 17.85
CA ASP A 6 -31.96 18.23 16.74
C ASP A 6 -30.45 18.37 16.92
N ASP A 7 -29.81 17.31 17.40
CA ASP A 7 -28.35 17.21 17.51
C ASP A 7 -27.77 16.72 16.17
N GLN A 8 -27.51 17.65 15.24
CA GLN A 8 -26.78 17.41 14.00
C GLN A 8 -25.31 17.21 14.32
N ARG A 9 -24.90 15.97 14.52
CA ARG A 9 -23.46 15.61 14.57
C ARG A 9 -22.87 15.65 13.14
N GLY A 10 -22.32 16.81 12.81
CA GLY A 10 -21.50 17.00 11.63
C GLY A 10 -20.23 16.16 11.70
N PHE A 11 -20.06 15.24 10.75
CA PHE A 11 -18.82 14.52 10.56
C PHE A 11 -17.72 15.49 10.10
N SER A 12 -16.88 15.94 11.02
CA SER A 12 -15.68 16.72 10.71
C SER A 12 -14.57 15.80 10.17
N ARG A 13 -14.46 15.76 8.85
CA ARG A 13 -13.34 15.13 8.14
C ARG A 13 -12.16 16.10 8.07
N ARG A 14 -11.48 16.38 9.17
CA ARG A 14 -10.16 17.08 9.13
C ARG A 14 -9.35 16.73 10.37
N SER A 15 -8.63 15.62 10.33
CA SER A 15 -7.44 15.46 11.16
C SER A 15 -6.26 16.05 10.42
N THR A 16 -6.08 17.38 10.50
CA THR A 16 -4.87 18.06 10.11
C THR A 16 -3.85 17.90 11.23
N LEU A 17 -2.79 17.17 10.99
CA LEU A 17 -1.59 17.18 11.83
C LEU A 17 -1.01 18.61 11.79
N ALA A 18 -1.27 19.41 12.82
CA ALA A 18 -0.63 20.69 13.02
C ALA A 18 0.74 20.46 13.66
N MET A 19 1.80 20.97 13.02
CA MET A 19 3.15 20.99 13.57
C MET A 19 3.74 22.39 13.46
N PRO A 20 4.52 22.84 14.46
CA PRO A 20 5.12 24.15 14.49
C PRO A 20 6.36 24.26 13.57
N ALA A 21 6.56 25.46 13.02
CA ALA A 21 7.69 25.83 12.20
C ALA A 21 8.92 26.24 13.04
N ALA A 22 10.11 25.83 12.61
CA ALA A 22 11.40 26.49 12.85
C ALA A 22 12.42 25.93 11.85
N GLY A 23 13.00 26.64 11.04
CA GLY A 23 14.05 27.59 10.83
C GLY A 23 15.28 27.03 10.16
N LEU A 24 15.50 27.39 8.88
CA LEU A 24 16.71 27.76 8.10
C LEU A 24 18.05 26.98 8.26
N GLY A 25 18.57 26.56 7.11
CA GLY A 25 19.99 26.31 6.85
C GLY A 25 20.24 25.84 5.42
N ILE A 26 20.82 26.71 4.56
CA ILE A 26 21.13 26.45 3.16
C ILE A 26 22.52 25.82 3.05
N ALA A 27 22.65 24.73 2.29
CA ALA A 27 23.90 24.37 1.62
C ALA A 27 23.59 23.62 0.31
N ALA A 28 23.99 24.22 -0.80
CA ALA A 28 23.91 23.64 -2.12
C ALA A 28 25.13 22.75 -2.38
N LEU A 29 24.89 21.53 -2.87
CA LEU A 29 25.92 20.72 -3.54
C LEU A 29 25.23 19.93 -4.65
N GLY A 30 25.70 20.17 -5.89
CA GLY A 30 25.21 19.48 -7.08
C GLY A 30 25.51 18.00 -7.04
N ALA A 31 24.51 17.20 -7.36
CA ALA A 31 24.65 15.75 -7.54
C ALA A 31 24.37 15.40 -9.00
N ALA A 32 25.32 14.71 -9.59
CA ALA A 32 25.27 14.16 -10.94
C ALA A 32 24.06 13.22 -11.08
N LEU A 33 23.37 13.34 -12.20
CA LEU A 33 22.31 12.43 -12.64
C LEU A 33 22.91 11.03 -12.88
N SER A 34 22.72 10.15 -11.91
CA SER A 34 22.90 8.71 -12.14
C SER A 34 21.70 8.19 -12.94
N PRO A 35 21.90 7.28 -13.91
CA PRO A 35 20.80 6.72 -14.67
C PRO A 35 19.83 6.03 -13.71
N ILE A 36 18.55 6.33 -13.87
CA ILE A 36 17.45 5.71 -13.13
C ILE A 36 17.56 4.21 -13.42
N GLY A 37 18.10 3.46 -12.43
CA GLY A 37 18.01 2.02 -12.44
C GLY A 37 16.53 1.68 -12.38
N VAL A 38 16.03 1.05 -13.46
CA VAL A 38 14.77 0.33 -13.44
C VAL A 38 14.89 -0.61 -12.25
N ALA A 39 14.16 -0.31 -11.18
CA ALA A 39 14.07 -1.24 -10.06
C ALA A 39 13.54 -2.53 -10.68
N GLU A 40 14.41 -3.54 -10.77
CA GLU A 40 14.01 -4.88 -11.15
C GLU A 40 12.80 -5.19 -10.29
N ALA A 41 11.65 -5.40 -10.94
CA ALA A 41 10.46 -5.85 -10.26
C ALA A 41 10.88 -7.09 -9.51
N ALA A 42 11.09 -6.97 -8.21
CA ALA A 42 11.38 -8.11 -7.37
C ALA A 42 10.26 -9.08 -7.67
N THR A 43 10.59 -10.16 -8.37
CA THR A 43 9.65 -11.22 -8.67
C THR A 43 9.03 -11.57 -7.33
N MET A 44 7.73 -11.30 -7.19
CA MET A 44 6.99 -11.68 -5.98
C MET A 44 7.10 -13.20 -5.91
N GLY A 45 8.11 -13.69 -5.15
CA GLY A 45 8.30 -15.11 -4.94
C GLY A 45 7.10 -15.66 -4.21
N ASP A 46 6.72 -16.88 -4.51
CA ASP A 46 5.66 -17.63 -3.82
C ASP A 46 6.21 -18.45 -2.66
N GLU A 47 7.38 -18.08 -2.16
CA GLU A 47 8.18 -18.85 -1.19
C GLU A 47 7.41 -19.18 0.10
N PHE A 48 6.50 -18.30 0.50
CA PHE A 48 5.70 -18.46 1.72
C PHE A 48 4.23 -18.82 1.46
N ILE A 49 3.89 -19.10 0.20
CA ILE A 49 2.56 -19.61 -0.16
C ILE A 49 2.54 -21.14 0.09
N PRO A 50 1.51 -21.67 0.78
CA PRO A 50 1.43 -23.09 1.07
C PRO A 50 1.50 -23.96 -0.19
N PRO A 51 2.14 -25.15 -0.14
CA PRO A 51 2.30 -26.00 -1.32
C PRO A 51 1.00 -26.32 -2.07
N HIS A 52 -0.11 -26.46 -1.35
CA HIS A 52 -1.43 -26.83 -1.90
C HIS A 52 -2.29 -25.63 -2.32
N ALA A 53 -1.77 -24.41 -2.21
CA ALA A 53 -2.44 -23.17 -2.62
C ALA A 53 -2.36 -22.97 -4.14
N THR A 54 -2.95 -23.85 -4.91
CA THR A 54 -2.79 -23.88 -6.38
C THR A 54 -3.39 -22.66 -7.06
N LYS A 55 -4.56 -22.18 -6.60
CA LYS A 55 -5.23 -21.00 -7.16
C LYS A 55 -4.51 -19.71 -6.78
N LEU A 56 -4.04 -19.61 -5.52
CA LEU A 56 -3.28 -18.44 -5.06
C LEU A 56 -1.94 -18.34 -5.78
N LYS A 57 -1.22 -19.43 -5.98
CA LYS A 57 0.02 -19.45 -6.79
C LYS A 57 -0.23 -19.04 -8.23
N ALA A 58 -1.29 -19.54 -8.86
CA ALA A 58 -1.66 -19.14 -10.21
C ALA A 58 -1.98 -17.63 -10.30
N LEU A 59 -2.74 -17.09 -9.32
CA LEU A 59 -3.01 -15.66 -9.22
C LEU A 59 -1.72 -14.85 -9.06
N THR A 60 -0.84 -15.23 -8.13
CA THR A 60 0.42 -14.53 -7.88
C THR A 60 1.29 -14.49 -9.13
N ALA A 61 1.39 -15.61 -9.85
CA ALA A 61 2.12 -15.68 -11.13
C ALA A 61 1.48 -14.79 -12.21
N ALA A 62 0.15 -14.72 -12.28
CA ALA A 62 -0.56 -13.84 -13.21
C ALA A 62 -0.35 -12.36 -12.84
N LEU A 63 -0.45 -12.02 -11.57
CA LEU A 63 -0.20 -10.66 -11.07
C LEU A 63 1.24 -10.21 -11.33
N ALA A 64 2.22 -11.07 -11.24
CA ALA A 64 3.62 -10.75 -11.56
C ALA A 64 3.82 -10.37 -13.03
N LYS A 65 2.98 -10.88 -13.94
CA LYS A 65 3.00 -10.60 -15.39
C LYS A 65 2.10 -9.43 -15.78
N ALA A 66 1.12 -9.08 -14.94
CA ALA A 66 0.20 -8.01 -15.25
C ALA A 66 0.93 -6.65 -15.25
N PRO A 67 0.69 -5.79 -16.25
CA PRO A 67 1.35 -4.48 -16.32
C PRO A 67 1.13 -3.64 -15.06
N ARG A 68 2.18 -2.94 -14.66
CA ARG A 68 2.14 -1.88 -13.64
C ARG A 68 2.54 -0.58 -14.31
N ARG A 69 1.62 0.37 -14.35
CA ARG A 69 1.86 1.66 -15.00
C ARG A 69 2.64 2.56 -14.05
N ARG A 70 3.94 2.79 -14.36
CA ARG A 70 4.89 3.56 -13.54
C ARG A 70 5.75 4.49 -14.39
N ASP A 71 5.17 5.02 -15.49
CA ASP A 71 5.84 5.88 -16.47
C ASP A 71 5.06 7.17 -16.78
N PHE A 72 4.16 7.56 -15.87
CA PHE A 72 3.36 8.77 -16.02
C PHE A 72 4.23 10.03 -15.94
N LYS A 73 3.96 10.99 -16.83
CA LYS A 73 4.50 12.36 -16.73
C LYS A 73 3.54 13.29 -16.00
N SER A 74 2.28 12.98 -16.02
CA SER A 74 1.18 13.72 -15.38
C SER A 74 0.01 12.77 -15.19
N VAL A 75 -0.74 12.96 -14.11
CA VAL A 75 -1.98 12.22 -13.85
C VAL A 75 -3.11 13.20 -13.53
N PRO A 76 -4.36 12.94 -13.93
CA PRO A 76 -5.49 13.77 -13.53
C PRO A 76 -5.92 13.50 -12.10
N MET A 77 -6.76 14.37 -11.52
CA MET A 77 -7.36 14.17 -10.21
C MET A 77 -8.26 12.92 -10.16
N ILE A 78 -9.02 12.68 -11.22
CA ILE A 78 -9.91 11.52 -11.33
C ILE A 78 -9.45 10.67 -12.50
N LEU A 79 -9.14 9.39 -12.26
CA LEU A 79 -8.81 8.44 -13.31
C LEU A 79 -10.10 7.94 -13.97
N THR A 80 -10.21 8.11 -15.29
CA THR A 80 -11.43 7.81 -16.07
C THR A 80 -11.25 6.71 -17.10
N SER A 81 -10.01 6.27 -17.34
CA SER A 81 -9.69 5.23 -18.31
C SER A 81 -8.78 4.14 -17.73
N ALA A 82 -8.89 2.95 -18.30
CA ALA A 82 -8.22 1.74 -17.79
C ALA A 82 -6.69 1.81 -17.88
N ASP A 83 -6.14 2.64 -18.76
CA ASP A 83 -4.70 2.86 -18.91
C ASP A 83 -4.09 3.81 -17.87
N GLN A 84 -4.91 4.43 -17.03
CA GLN A 84 -4.48 5.35 -15.97
C GLN A 84 -4.24 4.66 -14.62
N TYR A 85 -4.59 3.38 -14.48
CA TYR A 85 -4.38 2.57 -13.27
C TYR A 85 -4.09 1.12 -13.63
N ASP A 86 -3.82 0.27 -12.65
CA ASP A 86 -3.43 -1.14 -12.88
C ASP A 86 -4.69 -2.03 -13.13
N SER A 87 -5.45 -1.71 -14.17
CA SER A 87 -6.75 -2.33 -14.47
C SER A 87 -6.67 -3.83 -14.67
N GLU A 88 -5.66 -4.33 -15.36
CA GLU A 88 -5.46 -5.77 -15.61
C GLU A 88 -5.23 -6.53 -14.30
N ALA A 89 -4.43 -5.96 -13.40
CA ALA A 89 -4.22 -6.55 -12.09
C ALA A 89 -5.50 -6.58 -11.25
N LEU A 90 -6.30 -5.50 -11.29
CA LEU A 90 -7.60 -5.45 -10.62
C LEU A 90 -8.58 -6.49 -11.18
N HIS A 91 -8.63 -6.67 -12.50
CA HIS A 91 -9.45 -7.71 -13.12
C HIS A 91 -9.07 -9.11 -12.63
N LEU A 92 -7.77 -9.42 -12.51
CA LEU A 92 -7.30 -10.70 -11.96
C LEU A 92 -7.78 -10.89 -10.52
N LEU A 93 -7.72 -9.83 -9.70
CA LEU A 93 -8.18 -9.89 -8.32
C LEU A 93 -9.69 -10.09 -8.23
N PHE A 94 -10.50 -9.38 -9.02
CA PHE A 94 -11.95 -9.55 -9.04
C PHE A 94 -12.36 -10.95 -9.55
N ALA A 95 -11.66 -11.49 -10.55
CA ALA A 95 -11.91 -12.80 -11.11
C ALA A 95 -11.38 -13.96 -10.25
N TYR A 96 -10.67 -13.69 -9.16
CA TYR A 96 -10.09 -14.73 -8.33
C TYR A 96 -11.14 -15.68 -7.75
N SER A 97 -11.00 -16.98 -8.06
CA SER A 97 -11.93 -18.05 -7.68
C SER A 97 -11.47 -18.89 -6.49
N GLY A 98 -10.31 -18.59 -5.90
CA GLY A 98 -9.87 -19.16 -4.63
C GLY A 98 -10.60 -18.49 -3.45
N GLY A 99 -10.35 -18.99 -2.26
CA GLY A 99 -10.97 -18.39 -1.11
C GLY A 99 -10.82 -19.19 0.17
N PRO A 100 -11.32 -18.64 1.28
CA PRO A 100 -12.01 -17.37 1.46
C PRO A 100 -11.18 -16.13 1.04
N LYS A 101 -11.83 -15.00 0.85
CA LYS A 101 -11.24 -13.75 0.36
C LYS A 101 -11.55 -12.63 1.34
N GLN A 102 -10.55 -11.82 1.69
CA GLN A 102 -10.70 -10.66 2.57
C GLN A 102 -10.15 -9.40 1.94
N VAL A 103 -10.88 -8.26 2.08
CA VAL A 103 -10.39 -6.91 1.80
C VAL A 103 -10.33 -6.13 3.12
N TRP A 104 -9.14 -5.63 3.45
CA TRP A 104 -8.83 -4.88 4.67
C TRP A 104 -8.81 -3.39 4.38
N ASP A 105 -9.57 -2.61 5.13
CA ASP A 105 -9.61 -1.15 5.07
C ASP A 105 -8.51 -0.55 5.97
N ASN A 106 -7.32 -0.37 5.42
CA ASN A 106 -6.13 0.06 6.15
C ASN A 106 -5.87 1.55 5.97
N THR A 107 -6.04 2.33 7.05
CA THR A 107 -6.04 3.80 7.00
C THR A 107 -4.94 4.47 7.81
N ALA A 108 -4.41 3.81 8.83
CA ALA A 108 -3.48 4.42 9.78
C ALA A 108 -2.13 3.70 9.80
N LEU A 109 -1.06 4.45 9.56
CA LEU A 109 0.32 3.93 9.46
C LEU A 109 0.81 3.32 10.78
N ASP A 110 0.42 3.91 11.89
CA ASP A 110 0.79 3.52 13.26
C ASP A 110 -0.15 2.48 13.89
N SER A 111 -1.18 2.05 13.14
CA SER A 111 -2.06 0.97 13.60
C SER A 111 -1.41 -0.41 13.38
N PRO A 112 -1.91 -1.47 14.04
CA PRO A 112 -1.37 -2.82 13.87
C PRO A 112 -1.85 -3.54 12.60
N TRP A 113 -2.15 -2.82 11.52
CA TRP A 113 -2.79 -3.32 10.30
C TRP A 113 -2.07 -4.51 9.66
N LEU A 114 -0.74 -4.47 9.51
CA LEU A 114 0.02 -5.59 8.96
C LEU A 114 -0.02 -6.81 9.88
N ASN A 115 0.02 -6.59 11.20
CA ASN A 115 -0.10 -7.64 12.19
C ASN A 115 -1.48 -8.31 12.16
N LEU A 116 -2.56 -7.53 11.99
CA LEU A 116 -3.92 -8.05 11.88
C LEU A 116 -4.10 -8.87 10.60
N MET A 117 -3.60 -8.38 9.45
CA MET A 117 -3.59 -9.14 8.20
C MET A 117 -2.81 -10.45 8.35
N ARG A 118 -1.60 -10.42 8.95
CA ARG A 118 -0.81 -11.62 9.23
C ARG A 118 -1.57 -12.61 10.10
N ASN A 119 -2.22 -12.16 11.17
CA ASN A 119 -3.01 -13.01 12.05
C ASN A 119 -4.16 -13.68 11.31
N SER A 120 -4.90 -12.92 10.49
CA SER A 120 -5.97 -13.46 9.67
C SER A 120 -5.45 -14.52 8.70
N MET A 121 -4.36 -14.23 7.98
CA MET A 121 -3.74 -15.20 7.07
C MET A 121 -3.29 -16.47 7.80
N ASN A 122 -2.72 -16.35 9.00
CA ASN A 122 -2.31 -17.49 9.80
C ASN A 122 -3.52 -18.36 10.19
N ALA A 123 -4.59 -17.76 10.70
CA ALA A 123 -5.80 -18.47 11.09
C ALA A 123 -6.47 -19.16 9.89
N GLN A 124 -6.65 -18.44 8.79
CA GLN A 124 -7.29 -18.97 7.58
C GLN A 124 -6.50 -20.14 6.99
N ILE A 125 -5.20 -19.97 6.82
CA ILE A 125 -4.36 -20.99 6.17
C ILE A 125 -4.13 -22.20 7.07
N TRP A 126 -3.71 -21.96 8.32
CA TRP A 126 -3.22 -23.05 9.18
C TRP A 126 -4.29 -23.66 10.07
N SER A 127 -5.22 -22.86 10.62
CA SER A 127 -6.29 -23.36 11.49
C SER A 127 -7.49 -23.85 10.69
N TRP A 128 -8.00 -23.01 9.79
CA TRP A 128 -9.19 -23.31 8.98
C TRP A 128 -8.90 -24.11 7.70
N LYS A 129 -7.62 -24.37 7.39
CA LYS A 129 -7.19 -25.18 6.24
C LYS A 129 -7.65 -24.63 4.89
N HIS A 130 -7.60 -23.31 4.74
CA HIS A 130 -7.90 -22.61 3.49
C HIS A 130 -6.60 -22.15 2.82
N PRO A 131 -5.84 -23.03 2.12
CA PRO A 131 -4.53 -22.68 1.55
C PRO A 131 -4.62 -21.57 0.49
N ASP A 132 -5.72 -21.48 -0.25
CA ASP A 132 -5.98 -20.48 -1.27
C ASP A 132 -6.61 -19.17 -0.70
N PHE A 133 -6.53 -18.93 0.62
CA PHE A 133 -6.98 -17.69 1.23
C PHE A 133 -6.18 -16.50 0.71
N ILE A 134 -6.87 -15.41 0.38
CA ILE A 134 -6.25 -14.15 -0.01
C ILE A 134 -6.67 -13.00 0.90
N ALA A 135 -5.70 -12.17 1.29
CA ALA A 135 -5.92 -10.89 1.94
C ALA A 135 -5.49 -9.75 1.01
N ILE A 136 -6.40 -8.80 0.79
CA ILE A 136 -6.11 -7.56 0.05
C ILE A 136 -6.12 -6.40 1.02
N SER A 137 -5.10 -5.54 0.96
CA SER A 137 -5.09 -4.26 1.65
C SER A 137 -5.65 -3.18 0.74
N ALA A 138 -6.77 -2.63 1.08
CA ALA A 138 -7.27 -1.37 0.57
C ALA A 138 -6.58 -0.25 1.36
N THR A 139 -5.43 0.24 0.85
CA THR A 139 -4.52 1.10 1.60
C THR A 139 -4.76 2.56 1.24
N HIS A 140 -5.10 3.38 2.22
CA HIS A 140 -5.26 4.83 2.08
C HIS A 140 -4.96 5.56 3.41
N GLY A 141 -5.21 6.87 3.48
CA GLY A 141 -4.84 7.68 4.63
C GLY A 141 -3.33 7.57 4.92
N THR A 142 -2.93 7.65 6.18
CA THR A 142 -1.51 7.60 6.51
C THR A 142 -0.86 6.24 6.25
N ALA A 143 -1.61 5.13 6.23
CA ALA A 143 -1.08 3.82 5.86
C ALA A 143 -0.52 3.79 4.44
N HIS A 144 -1.03 4.64 3.55
CA HIS A 144 -0.55 4.75 2.17
C HIS A 144 0.93 5.16 2.07
N LEU A 145 1.48 5.84 3.08
CA LEU A 145 2.89 6.22 3.11
C LEU A 145 3.83 5.01 3.04
N ALA A 146 3.39 3.86 3.56
CA ALA A 146 4.15 2.61 3.51
C ALA A 146 4.25 2.01 2.09
N LEU A 147 3.46 2.50 1.12
CA LEU A 147 3.47 2.02 -0.25
C LEU A 147 4.42 2.79 -1.17
N TYR A 148 5.26 3.69 -0.64
CA TYR A 148 6.24 4.42 -1.43
C TYR A 148 7.65 3.90 -1.21
N ASP A 149 8.46 3.93 -2.28
CA ASP A 149 9.85 3.51 -2.24
C ASP A 149 10.77 4.52 -1.52
N LYS A 150 12.03 4.15 -1.41
CA LYS A 150 13.06 4.98 -0.75
C LYS A 150 13.21 6.35 -1.39
N TYR A 151 13.03 6.47 -2.72
CA TYR A 151 13.18 7.75 -3.43
C TYR A 151 12.15 8.78 -2.93
N ILE A 152 10.88 8.41 -2.84
CA ILE A 152 9.81 9.29 -2.34
C ILE A 152 10.01 9.61 -0.85
N TRP A 153 10.46 8.65 -0.06
CA TRP A 153 10.76 8.87 1.35
C TRP A 153 11.88 9.90 1.53
N ASP A 154 13.01 9.74 0.86
CA ASP A 154 14.16 10.64 0.98
C ASP A 154 13.83 12.05 0.48
N LYS A 155 13.14 12.15 -0.64
CA LYS A 155 12.87 13.42 -1.32
C LYS A 155 11.76 14.24 -0.65
N TYR A 156 10.71 13.57 -0.16
CA TYR A 156 9.49 14.23 0.29
C TYR A 156 9.03 13.82 1.68
N LEU A 157 8.83 12.50 1.93
CA LEU A 157 8.05 12.04 3.07
C LEU A 157 8.75 12.25 4.40
N THR A 158 10.07 12.11 4.47
CA THR A 158 10.84 12.41 5.67
C THR A 158 10.63 13.87 6.13
N LYS A 159 10.64 14.83 5.18
CA LYS A 159 10.36 16.23 5.47
C LYS A 159 8.87 16.44 5.79
N PHE A 160 7.98 15.81 5.04
CA PHE A 160 6.54 15.93 5.21
C PHE A 160 6.08 15.46 6.60
N THR A 161 6.68 14.39 7.13
CA THR A 161 6.43 13.87 8.48
C THR A 161 7.17 14.64 9.58
N GLY A 162 7.89 15.70 9.22
CA GLY A 162 8.67 16.49 10.18
C GLY A 162 9.86 15.74 10.78
N GLY A 163 10.40 14.75 10.06
CA GLY A 163 11.51 13.92 10.50
C GLY A 163 11.14 12.85 11.54
N LYS A 164 9.85 12.71 11.88
CA LYS A 164 9.38 11.68 12.82
C LYS A 164 9.59 10.27 12.28
N VAL A 165 9.39 10.10 10.98
CA VAL A 165 9.66 8.86 10.27
C VAL A 165 10.74 9.14 9.24
N LYS A 166 11.86 8.44 9.34
CA LYS A 166 13.06 8.71 8.53
C LYS A 166 13.12 7.86 7.26
N SER A 167 12.46 6.72 7.25
CA SER A 167 12.47 5.77 6.12
C SER A 167 11.25 4.85 6.17
N ASN A 168 11.00 4.16 5.07
CA ASN A 168 9.96 3.13 5.01
C ASN A 168 10.46 1.83 5.63
N THR A 169 10.19 1.62 6.91
CA THR A 169 10.54 0.37 7.61
C THR A 169 9.48 -0.73 7.45
N TRP A 170 8.32 -0.42 6.88
CA TRP A 170 7.25 -1.41 6.64
C TRP A 170 7.57 -2.37 5.48
N VAL A 171 8.59 -2.07 4.69
CA VAL A 171 9.11 -2.95 3.62
C VAL A 171 10.38 -3.70 4.01
N ASP A 172 10.91 -3.44 5.20
CA ASP A 172 12.10 -4.13 5.68
C ASP A 172 11.79 -5.62 5.90
N VAL A 173 12.74 -6.47 5.48
CA VAL A 173 12.64 -7.91 5.66
C VAL A 173 13.59 -8.32 6.78
N PRO A 174 13.09 -8.73 7.95
CA PRO A 174 13.94 -9.19 9.04
C PRO A 174 14.85 -10.34 8.64
N ALA A 175 16.01 -10.45 9.27
CA ALA A 175 17.00 -11.50 8.97
C ALA A 175 16.44 -12.93 9.19
N ALA A 176 15.41 -13.08 10.02
CA ALA A 176 14.69 -14.34 10.26
C ALA A 176 13.79 -14.78 9.11
N SER A 177 13.65 -13.99 8.05
CA SER A 177 12.76 -14.27 6.91
C SER A 177 13.23 -15.41 5.99
N LYS A 178 14.38 -16.04 6.26
CA LYS A 178 14.89 -17.22 5.54
C LYS A 178 14.29 -18.54 6.07
N VAL A 179 12.98 -18.58 6.30
CA VAL A 179 12.27 -19.77 6.81
C VAL A 179 11.39 -20.37 5.74
N SER A 180 11.23 -21.68 5.80
CA SER A 180 10.31 -22.42 4.92
C SER A 180 8.85 -22.09 5.23
N ALA A 181 7.98 -22.14 4.22
CA ALA A 181 6.52 -22.05 4.40
C ALA A 181 5.95 -23.14 5.34
N SER A 182 6.67 -24.24 5.54
CA SER A 182 6.31 -25.29 6.49
C SER A 182 6.62 -24.95 7.96
N ASP A 183 7.48 -23.96 8.21
CA ASP A 183 7.90 -23.56 9.57
C ASP A 183 6.98 -22.50 10.19
N TYR A 184 5.68 -22.68 10.01
CA TYR A 184 4.66 -21.70 10.42
C TYR A 184 4.50 -21.53 11.94
N ASN A 185 5.03 -22.47 12.73
CA ASN A 185 4.91 -22.44 14.20
C ASN A 185 6.18 -21.87 14.88
N ASN A 186 7.14 -21.37 14.11
CA ASN A 186 8.36 -20.77 14.64
C ASN A 186 8.06 -19.37 15.21
N PRO A 187 8.20 -19.13 16.53
CA PRO A 187 7.91 -17.84 17.14
C PRO A 187 8.88 -16.72 16.74
N LYS A 188 9.95 -17.04 16.04
CA LYS A 188 10.94 -16.11 15.48
C LYS A 188 10.90 -16.04 13.94
N GLY A 189 9.97 -16.74 13.33
CA GLY A 189 9.85 -16.84 11.87
C GLY A 189 8.94 -15.77 11.26
N VAL A 190 8.83 -15.82 9.93
CA VAL A 190 8.05 -14.88 9.11
C VAL A 190 6.53 -14.91 9.37
N PHE A 191 6.04 -15.92 10.08
CA PHE A 191 4.62 -16.04 10.45
C PHE A 191 4.35 -15.49 11.87
N SER A 192 5.40 -15.05 12.57
CA SER A 192 5.32 -14.52 13.95
C SER A 192 5.08 -13.01 13.98
N PRO A 193 4.74 -12.43 15.15
CA PRO A 193 4.62 -10.98 15.32
C PRO A 193 5.93 -10.20 15.10
N LEU A 194 7.05 -10.87 15.02
CA LEU A 194 8.35 -10.23 14.75
C LEU A 194 8.52 -9.83 13.29
N ASP A 195 7.66 -10.33 12.38
CA ASP A 195 7.69 -10.00 10.97
C ASP A 195 6.32 -9.49 10.49
N ASN A 196 6.17 -8.18 10.44
CA ASN A 196 4.98 -7.51 9.90
C ASN A 196 5.37 -6.68 8.65
N SER A 197 6.20 -7.24 7.78
CA SER A 197 6.66 -6.60 6.55
C SER A 197 5.63 -6.75 5.43
N ILE A 198 5.41 -5.66 4.67
CA ILE A 198 4.63 -5.70 3.42
C ILE A 198 5.22 -6.74 2.47
N VAL A 199 6.55 -6.74 2.29
CA VAL A 199 7.26 -7.66 1.38
C VAL A 199 7.02 -9.13 1.77
N VAL A 200 7.05 -9.45 3.06
CA VAL A 200 6.77 -10.82 3.52
C VAL A 200 5.30 -11.19 3.31
N LEU A 201 4.36 -10.28 3.58
CA LEU A 201 2.96 -10.54 3.31
C LEU A 201 2.68 -10.73 1.81
N GLN A 202 3.35 -9.96 0.93
CA GLN A 202 3.29 -10.15 -0.52
C GLN A 202 3.81 -11.55 -0.93
N LYS A 203 4.92 -12.01 -0.37
CA LYS A 203 5.45 -13.37 -0.59
C LYS A 203 4.52 -14.47 -0.09
N ARG A 204 3.57 -14.14 0.78
CA ARG A 204 2.49 -15.00 1.26
C ARG A 204 1.21 -14.89 0.40
N GLY A 205 1.21 -14.10 -0.66
CA GLY A 205 0.09 -13.88 -1.57
C GLY A 205 -0.84 -12.74 -1.18
N ALA A 206 -0.52 -11.92 -0.16
CA ALA A 206 -1.29 -10.70 0.10
C ALA A 206 -1.04 -9.65 -0.99
N VAL A 207 -2.05 -8.84 -1.30
CA VAL A 207 -1.96 -7.76 -2.30
C VAL A 207 -2.25 -6.42 -1.66
N PHE A 208 -1.43 -5.42 -1.95
CA PHE A 208 -1.58 -4.07 -1.45
C PHE A 208 -2.07 -3.14 -2.56
N CYS A 209 -3.28 -2.64 -2.41
CA CYS A 209 -3.91 -1.70 -3.33
C CYS A 209 -3.61 -0.27 -2.88
N ALA A 210 -3.03 0.52 -3.77
CA ALA A 210 -2.75 1.94 -3.59
C ALA A 210 -3.93 2.79 -4.08
N CYS A 211 -4.26 3.84 -3.34
CA CYS A 211 -5.36 4.75 -3.64
C CYS A 211 -4.88 5.95 -4.44
N HIS A 212 -5.35 6.14 -5.68
CA HIS A 212 -5.01 7.32 -6.45
C HIS A 212 -5.50 8.62 -5.79
N ASN A 213 -6.68 8.62 -5.18
CA ASN A 213 -7.18 9.80 -4.47
C ASN A 213 -6.24 10.20 -3.33
N GLU A 214 -5.66 9.22 -2.62
CA GLU A 214 -4.66 9.49 -1.57
C GLU A 214 -3.36 10.04 -2.16
N VAL A 215 -2.90 9.52 -3.31
CA VAL A 215 -1.75 10.10 -4.04
C VAL A 215 -2.01 11.56 -4.33
N TRP A 216 -3.18 11.90 -4.84
CA TRP A 216 -3.56 13.27 -5.18
C TRP A 216 -3.62 14.18 -3.94
N GLU A 217 -4.30 13.75 -2.89
CA GLU A 217 -4.47 14.53 -1.65
C GLU A 217 -3.14 14.72 -0.91
N LEU A 218 -2.32 13.67 -0.82
CA LEU A 218 -1.00 13.69 -0.19
C LEU A 218 -0.07 14.68 -0.91
N THR A 219 0.02 14.60 -2.24
CA THR A 219 0.89 15.49 -3.03
C THR A 219 0.43 16.95 -2.96
N MET A 220 -0.88 17.21 -2.91
CA MET A 220 -1.41 18.54 -2.62
C MET A 220 -0.98 19.04 -1.23
N GLY A 221 -1.00 18.17 -0.22
CA GLY A 221 -0.53 18.49 1.14
C GLY A 221 0.96 18.82 1.19
N ILE A 222 1.77 18.07 0.45
CA ILE A 222 3.22 18.27 0.31
C ILE A 222 3.52 19.63 -0.35
N LEU A 223 2.83 19.94 -1.45
CA LEU A 223 2.93 21.23 -2.14
C LEU A 223 2.55 22.41 -1.22
N LYS A 224 1.45 22.28 -0.46
CA LYS A 224 1.02 23.31 0.51
C LYS A 224 2.06 23.58 1.60
N LYS A 225 2.88 22.58 1.94
CA LYS A 225 4.00 22.73 2.88
C LYS A 225 5.28 23.29 2.22
N GLY A 226 5.25 23.61 0.93
CA GLY A 226 6.41 24.12 0.20
C GLY A 226 7.50 23.07 -0.07
N ILE A 227 7.18 21.77 0.05
CA ILE A 227 8.12 20.67 -0.18
C ILE A 227 8.05 20.29 -1.66
N ASN A 228 8.76 21.03 -2.50
CA ASN A 228 8.77 20.83 -3.96
C ASN A 228 10.14 21.20 -4.54
N PRO A 229 11.16 20.33 -4.37
CA PRO A 229 12.52 20.64 -4.80
C PRO A 229 12.64 20.85 -6.31
N ASP A 230 11.86 20.13 -7.11
CA ASP A 230 11.93 20.14 -8.58
C ASP A 230 10.91 21.10 -9.20
N LYS A 231 10.18 21.88 -8.40
CA LYS A 231 9.16 22.83 -8.86
C LYS A 231 8.09 22.18 -9.76
N LEU A 232 7.70 20.95 -9.45
CA LEU A 232 6.69 20.21 -10.19
C LEU A 232 5.31 20.85 -10.05
N SER A 233 4.49 20.76 -11.10
CA SER A 233 3.06 21.00 -10.98
C SER A 233 2.41 19.88 -10.16
N HIS A 234 1.22 20.11 -9.59
CA HIS A 234 0.52 19.09 -8.81
C HIS A 234 0.28 17.77 -9.59
N PRO A 235 -0.23 17.80 -10.85
CA PRO A 235 -0.38 16.57 -11.65
C PRO A 235 0.95 15.84 -11.92
N ALA A 236 2.06 16.57 -12.07
CA ALA A 236 3.37 15.97 -12.29
C ALA A 236 3.93 15.36 -11.00
N MET A 237 3.74 16.01 -9.84
CA MET A 237 4.14 15.41 -8.55
C MET A 237 3.32 14.16 -8.24
N ALA A 238 2.02 14.18 -8.50
CA ALA A 238 1.16 12.99 -8.33
C ALA A 238 1.60 11.84 -9.25
N ALA A 239 2.04 12.15 -10.48
CA ALA A 239 2.63 11.17 -11.39
C ALA A 239 3.93 10.59 -10.82
N GLU A 240 4.83 11.42 -10.29
CA GLU A 240 6.07 10.96 -9.67
C GLU A 240 5.78 10.02 -8.49
N PHE A 241 4.84 10.36 -7.62
CA PHE A 241 4.44 9.47 -6.52
C PHE A 241 3.83 8.16 -7.01
N THR A 242 3.02 8.19 -8.06
CA THR A 242 2.47 6.99 -8.70
C THR A 242 3.58 6.10 -9.25
N ASN A 243 4.57 6.68 -9.91
CA ASN A 243 5.68 5.94 -10.52
C ASN A 243 6.60 5.28 -9.49
N HIS A 244 6.61 5.79 -8.27
CA HIS A 244 7.43 5.32 -7.16
C HIS A 244 6.65 4.53 -6.09
N LEU A 245 5.54 3.91 -6.47
CA LEU A 245 4.91 2.88 -5.62
C LEU A 245 5.82 1.66 -5.52
N ILE A 246 5.88 1.04 -4.35
CA ILE A 246 6.69 -0.17 -4.11
C ILE A 246 6.33 -1.30 -5.09
N PRO A 247 7.27 -2.20 -5.39
CA PRO A 247 7.00 -3.36 -6.24
C PRO A 247 5.80 -4.17 -5.76
N GLY A 248 4.97 -4.62 -6.69
CA GLY A 248 3.78 -5.43 -6.39
C GLY A 248 2.56 -4.65 -5.90
N ALA A 249 2.68 -3.37 -5.54
CA ALA A 249 1.50 -2.55 -5.26
C ALA A 249 0.62 -2.41 -6.51
N VAL A 250 -0.71 -2.40 -6.31
CA VAL A 250 -1.72 -2.27 -7.37
C VAL A 250 -2.40 -0.91 -7.25
N LEU A 251 -2.17 -0.03 -8.22
CA LEU A 251 -2.83 1.27 -8.27
C LEU A 251 -4.31 1.12 -8.63
N THR A 252 -5.18 1.69 -7.80
CA THR A 252 -6.63 1.75 -8.01
C THR A 252 -7.07 3.19 -8.32
N PRO A 253 -8.20 3.40 -9.01
CA PRO A 253 -8.75 4.75 -9.21
C PRO A 253 -9.06 5.47 -7.90
N GLY A 254 -9.44 4.70 -6.87
CA GLY A 254 -9.73 5.16 -5.53
C GLY A 254 -10.11 3.96 -4.67
N VAL A 255 -9.31 3.65 -3.67
CA VAL A 255 -9.45 2.43 -2.88
C VAL A 255 -10.82 2.33 -2.21
N VAL A 256 -11.33 3.42 -1.63
CA VAL A 256 -12.64 3.44 -0.96
C VAL A 256 -13.76 3.07 -1.95
N GLY A 257 -13.69 3.56 -3.19
CA GLY A 257 -14.63 3.18 -4.25
C GLY A 257 -14.38 1.77 -4.80
N THR A 258 -13.17 1.22 -4.61
CA THR A 258 -12.81 -0.13 -5.07
C THR A 258 -13.23 -1.20 -4.06
N ILE A 259 -13.36 -0.89 -2.76
CA ILE A 259 -13.85 -1.83 -1.73
C ILE A 259 -15.19 -2.47 -2.12
N PRO A 260 -16.24 -1.72 -2.54
CA PRO A 260 -17.49 -2.33 -2.99
C PRO A 260 -17.30 -3.30 -4.17
N GLN A 261 -16.36 -3.04 -5.09
CA GLN A 261 -16.08 -3.94 -6.20
C GLN A 261 -15.45 -5.25 -5.71
N PHE A 262 -14.58 -5.19 -4.72
CA PHE A 262 -14.08 -6.39 -4.04
C PHE A 262 -15.20 -7.16 -3.34
N GLN A 263 -16.11 -6.46 -2.65
CA GLN A 263 -17.25 -7.11 -1.99
C GLN A 263 -18.18 -7.80 -3.00
N LEU A 264 -18.48 -7.16 -4.14
CA LEU A 264 -19.21 -7.77 -5.24
C LEU A 264 -18.50 -9.00 -5.82
N ALA A 265 -17.17 -8.99 -5.82
CA ALA A 265 -16.34 -10.14 -6.21
C ALA A 265 -16.22 -11.21 -5.09
N GLY A 266 -16.94 -11.07 -3.98
CA GLY A 266 -17.02 -12.05 -2.89
C GLY A 266 -15.95 -11.89 -1.80
N TYR A 267 -15.28 -10.74 -1.70
CA TYR A 267 -14.37 -10.44 -0.61
C TYR A 267 -15.14 -9.97 0.63
N GLN A 268 -14.80 -10.53 1.79
CA GLN A 268 -15.34 -10.09 3.06
C GLN A 268 -14.56 -8.86 3.55
N TYR A 269 -15.30 -7.82 3.98
CA TYR A 269 -14.70 -6.60 4.52
C TYR A 269 -14.12 -6.84 5.93
N ALA A 270 -12.94 -6.30 6.17
CA ALA A 270 -12.26 -6.26 7.46
C ALA A 270 -11.63 -4.86 7.70
N LYS A 271 -11.46 -4.50 8.98
CA LYS A 271 -10.86 -3.23 9.37
C LYS A 271 -10.00 -3.40 10.62
#